data_10d3ef67bff8398fae0de3e80af0af6a
#
_entry.id   10d3ef67bff8398fae0de3e80af0af6a
#
_cell.length_a   1.000
_cell.length_b   1.000
_cell.length_c   1.000
_cell.angle_alpha   90.00
_cell.angle_beta   90.00
_cell.angle_gamma   90.00
#
_symmetry.space_group_name_H-M   'P 1'
#
loop_
_entity.id
_entity.type
_entity.pdbx_description
1 polymer ?
#
loop_
_entity_poly.entity_id
_entity_poly.type
_entity_poly.pdbx_seq_one_letter_code
_entity_poly.pdbx_strand_id
1 'polypeptide(L)'
;MMFRLKDLNILGSKAELASLPEGKLLINTINAHSYNTARKDELFAEALTNGDVLIPDGVSIVKACRWIKAKSQPKERIAGWDLFEFEMNKLEECGVKNVFRERPLTVMFMGSSEKVLDLIVKRAAKVYPHLKVVTYSPPYKPEFSEEDNKAIIDAINAADPDLLWIGMTAPKQEKWTYSHWDELNIHCHVGTIGAVFDFFAGTVERAPVWWQRHGLEWLYRLLKEPKRMWRRYIIGNALFLLNVIFRERW
;
A
#
# COMPACT_ATOMS: atom_id res chain seq x y z
N MET A 1 -1.12 22.96 5.39
CA MET A 1 0.30 22.94 4.92
C MET A 1 0.33 22.48 3.46
N MET A 2 1.16 23.08 2.58
CA MET A 2 1.18 22.64 1.17
C MET A 2 1.93 21.29 1.07
N PHE A 3 1.30 20.25 0.56
CA PHE A 3 1.95 18.95 0.35
C PHE A 3 3.03 19.06 -0.73
N ARG A 4 4.28 18.76 -0.38
CA ARG A 4 5.45 18.90 -1.24
C ARG A 4 6.29 17.62 -1.23
N LEU A 5 6.59 17.11 -2.43
CA LEU A 5 7.39 15.91 -2.61
C LEU A 5 8.80 16.06 -2.01
N LYS A 6 9.37 17.26 -2.10
CA LYS A 6 10.74 17.53 -1.63
C LYS A 6 10.91 17.37 -0.11
N ASP A 7 9.84 17.49 0.66
CA ASP A 7 9.88 17.48 2.12
C ASP A 7 9.56 16.11 2.72
N LEU A 8 9.11 15.14 1.90
CA LEU A 8 8.68 13.82 2.34
C LEU A 8 9.86 12.91 2.74
N ASN A 9 9.64 12.11 3.78
CA ASN A 9 10.52 11.01 4.14
C ASN A 9 10.09 9.77 3.34
N ILE A 10 10.87 9.38 2.34
CA ILE A 10 10.57 8.25 1.44
C ILE A 10 11.67 7.21 1.59
N LEU A 11 11.30 5.94 1.73
CA LEU A 11 12.25 4.84 1.85
C LEU A 11 13.17 4.76 0.63
N GLY A 12 14.47 4.56 0.86
CA GLY A 12 15.48 4.69 -0.16
C GLY A 12 15.67 3.46 -1.05
N SER A 13 15.49 2.27 -0.52
CA SER A 13 15.74 1.00 -1.23
C SER A 13 14.96 -0.16 -0.65
N LYS A 14 14.81 -1.25 -1.42
CA LYS A 14 14.18 -2.50 -0.96
C LYS A 14 14.93 -3.14 0.21
N ALA A 15 16.25 -2.96 0.27
CA ALA A 15 17.06 -3.48 1.36
C ALA A 15 16.65 -2.88 2.73
N GLU A 16 16.16 -1.65 2.73
CA GLU A 16 15.71 -0.98 3.95
C GLU A 16 14.41 -1.57 4.53
N LEU A 17 13.63 -2.33 3.75
CA LEU A 17 12.48 -3.08 4.27
C LEU A 17 12.89 -4.06 5.38
N ALA A 18 14.09 -4.65 5.27
CA ALA A 18 14.61 -5.56 6.28
C ALA A 18 15.03 -4.85 7.60
N SER A 19 15.16 -3.54 7.55
CA SER A 19 15.58 -2.70 8.70
C SER A 19 14.40 -1.96 9.34
N LEU A 20 13.18 -2.19 8.88
CA LEU A 20 12.00 -1.59 9.51
C LEU A 20 11.88 -2.10 10.94
N PRO A 21 11.62 -1.21 11.91
CA PRO A 21 11.43 -1.61 13.30
C PRO A 21 10.20 -2.52 13.43
N GLU A 22 10.23 -3.39 14.43
CA GLU A 22 9.07 -4.21 14.78
C GLU A 22 8.00 -3.37 15.51
N GLY A 23 6.78 -3.85 15.49
CA GLY A 23 5.66 -3.21 16.17
C GLY A 23 4.67 -2.55 15.21
N LYS A 24 3.89 -1.62 15.73
CA LYS A 24 2.82 -0.94 14.98
C LYS A 24 3.39 0.12 14.06
N LEU A 25 3.37 -0.15 12.74
CA LEU A 25 3.86 0.76 11.70
C LEU A 25 2.85 0.90 10.56
N LEU A 26 2.52 2.14 10.20
CA LEU A 26 1.72 2.46 9.02
C LEU A 26 2.62 2.65 7.80
N ILE A 27 2.51 1.74 6.83
CA ILE A 27 3.30 1.74 5.60
C ILE A 27 2.40 2.13 4.42
N ASN A 28 2.61 3.32 3.89
CA ASN A 28 1.88 3.86 2.76
C ASN A 28 2.72 3.83 1.47
N THR A 29 2.03 3.94 0.32
CA THR A 29 2.69 4.01 -0.98
C THR A 29 2.48 5.36 -1.64
N ILE A 30 3.50 5.90 -2.34
CA ILE A 30 3.38 7.12 -3.12
C ILE A 30 3.74 6.90 -4.59
N ASN A 31 2.86 7.37 -5.48
CA ASN A 31 3.07 7.45 -6.91
C ASN A 31 2.57 8.80 -7.46
N ALA A 32 2.71 9.05 -8.76
CA ALA A 32 2.28 10.32 -9.36
C ALA A 32 0.80 10.63 -9.13
N HIS A 33 -0.07 9.60 -9.09
CA HIS A 33 -1.49 9.79 -8.82
C HIS A 33 -1.74 10.15 -7.35
N SER A 34 -1.12 9.42 -6.41
CA SER A 34 -1.20 9.73 -4.98
C SER A 34 -0.71 11.15 -4.69
N TYR A 35 0.41 11.55 -5.28
CA TYR A 35 0.94 12.91 -5.17
C TYR A 35 -0.08 13.96 -5.63
N ASN A 36 -0.65 13.79 -6.83
CA ASN A 36 -1.63 14.74 -7.36
C ASN A 36 -2.92 14.80 -6.52
N THR A 37 -3.33 13.68 -5.93
CA THR A 37 -4.50 13.58 -5.06
C THR A 37 -4.25 14.27 -3.72
N ALA A 38 -3.12 13.98 -3.08
CA ALA A 38 -2.72 14.58 -1.81
C ALA A 38 -2.59 16.12 -1.87
N ARG A 39 -2.28 16.66 -3.03
CA ARG A 39 -2.28 18.13 -3.22
C ARG A 39 -3.67 18.78 -3.17
N LYS A 40 -4.73 18.00 -3.23
CA LYS A 40 -6.13 18.47 -3.25
C LYS A 40 -6.95 17.96 -2.07
N ASP A 41 -6.44 16.99 -1.35
CA ASP A 41 -7.08 16.32 -0.22
C ASP A 41 -6.11 16.38 0.97
N GLU A 42 -6.42 17.25 1.93
CA GLU A 42 -5.58 17.56 3.08
C GLU A 42 -5.40 16.35 3.98
N LEU A 43 -6.48 15.63 4.29
CA LEU A 43 -6.42 14.43 5.11
C LEU A 43 -5.56 13.33 4.46
N PHE A 44 -5.64 13.21 3.13
CA PHE A 44 -4.78 12.27 2.42
C PHE A 44 -3.30 12.71 2.45
N ALA A 45 -3.04 14.01 2.33
CA ALA A 45 -1.70 14.56 2.47
C ALA A 45 -1.12 14.28 3.87
N GLU A 46 -1.91 14.47 4.92
CA GLU A 46 -1.54 14.15 6.29
C GLU A 46 -1.24 12.65 6.46
N ALA A 47 -2.12 11.79 5.96
CA ALA A 47 -1.93 10.33 6.02
C ALA A 47 -0.62 9.88 5.36
N LEU A 48 -0.23 10.48 4.22
CA LEU A 48 1.04 10.17 3.55
C LEU A 48 2.26 10.78 4.25
N THR A 49 2.10 11.93 4.91
CA THR A 49 3.20 12.66 5.55
C THR A 49 3.52 12.12 6.94
N ASN A 50 2.48 11.77 7.69
CA ASN A 50 2.55 11.37 9.09
C ASN A 50 2.48 9.85 9.29
N GLY A 51 2.29 9.06 8.23
CA GLY A 51 2.50 7.62 8.29
C GLY A 51 3.98 7.31 8.58
N ASP A 52 4.25 6.16 9.21
CA ASP A 52 5.59 5.82 9.68
C ASP A 52 6.57 5.57 8.52
N VAL A 53 6.08 4.93 7.45
CA VAL A 53 6.90 4.57 6.28
C VAL A 53 6.16 4.91 4.99
N LEU A 54 6.85 5.61 4.10
CA LEU A 54 6.35 5.92 2.76
C LEU A 54 7.26 5.29 1.69
N ILE A 55 6.71 4.36 0.89
CA ILE A 55 7.48 3.68 -0.16
C ILE A 55 7.19 4.26 -1.55
N PRO A 56 8.23 4.40 -2.42
CA PRO A 56 8.09 5.01 -3.75
C PRO A 56 7.54 4.00 -4.77
N ASP A 57 6.20 3.88 -4.87
CA ASP A 57 5.53 2.98 -5.85
C ASP A 57 5.44 3.60 -7.26
N GLY A 58 6.43 4.28 -7.68
CA GLY A 58 6.46 4.83 -9.04
C GLY A 58 7.85 5.30 -9.44
N VAL A 59 8.33 4.86 -10.61
CA VAL A 59 9.61 5.33 -11.18
C VAL A 59 9.61 6.86 -11.33
N SER A 60 8.45 7.46 -11.59
CA SER A 60 8.30 8.92 -11.68
C SER A 60 8.63 9.62 -10.35
N ILE A 61 8.26 9.07 -9.21
CA ILE A 61 8.61 9.59 -7.88
C ILE A 61 10.12 9.53 -7.68
N VAL A 62 10.74 8.37 -7.94
CA VAL A 62 12.20 8.18 -7.81
C VAL A 62 12.97 9.21 -8.65
N LYS A 63 12.59 9.37 -9.92
CA LYS A 63 13.23 10.34 -10.82
C LYS A 63 12.98 11.78 -10.38
N ALA A 64 11.76 12.11 -9.95
CA ALA A 64 11.40 13.45 -9.49
C ALA A 64 12.18 13.83 -8.24
N CYS A 65 12.24 12.99 -7.21
CA CYS A 65 13.00 13.23 -5.98
C CYS A 65 14.46 13.54 -6.27
N ARG A 66 15.08 12.77 -7.17
CA ARG A 66 16.47 13.01 -7.59
C ARG A 66 16.61 14.34 -8.34
N TRP A 67 15.69 14.65 -9.24
CA TRP A 67 15.74 15.86 -10.07
C TRP A 67 15.57 17.15 -9.25
N ILE A 68 14.63 17.16 -8.28
CA ILE A 68 14.38 18.33 -7.41
C ILE A 68 15.33 18.38 -6.20
N LYS A 69 16.25 17.42 -6.07
CA LYS A 69 17.13 17.24 -4.90
C LYS A 69 16.32 17.20 -3.60
N ALA A 70 15.29 16.36 -3.57
CA ALA A 70 14.42 16.19 -2.40
C ALA A 70 15.20 15.74 -1.17
N LYS A 71 14.61 15.91 0.02
CA LYS A 71 15.15 15.42 1.30
C LYS A 71 15.46 13.93 1.24
N SER A 72 14.53 13.15 0.68
CA SER A 72 14.74 11.72 0.40
C SER A 72 14.98 11.51 -1.09
N GLN A 73 16.02 10.77 -1.43
CA GLN A 73 16.36 10.43 -2.82
C GLN A 73 16.37 8.90 -3.00
N PRO A 74 15.21 8.27 -3.16
CA PRO A 74 15.13 6.83 -3.32
C PRO A 74 15.95 6.36 -4.53
N LYS A 75 16.65 5.25 -4.37
CA LYS A 75 17.52 4.69 -5.39
C LYS A 75 16.76 3.87 -6.41
N GLU A 76 15.65 3.27 -5.97
CA GLU A 76 14.84 2.37 -6.76
C GLU A 76 13.35 2.51 -6.41
N ARG A 77 12.50 1.97 -7.27
CA ARG A 77 11.07 1.81 -7.03
C ARG A 77 10.84 0.64 -6.07
N ILE A 78 9.96 0.85 -5.09
CA ILE A 78 9.43 -0.18 -4.22
C ILE A 78 7.92 -0.22 -4.44
N ALA A 79 7.42 -1.23 -5.17
CA ALA A 79 5.99 -1.37 -5.40
C ALA A 79 5.29 -1.93 -4.16
N GLY A 80 3.98 -1.68 -4.03
CA GLY A 80 3.18 -2.33 -3.00
C GLY A 80 3.28 -3.86 -3.03
N TRP A 81 3.48 -4.47 -4.22
CA TRP A 81 3.77 -5.89 -4.35
C TRP A 81 5.12 -6.29 -3.75
N ASP A 82 6.16 -5.47 -3.89
CA ASP A 82 7.48 -5.77 -3.34
C ASP A 82 7.42 -5.79 -1.80
N LEU A 83 6.66 -4.84 -1.21
CA LEU A 83 6.39 -4.82 0.22
C LEU A 83 5.60 -6.06 0.64
N PHE A 84 4.51 -6.37 -0.07
CA PHE A 84 3.68 -7.53 0.22
C PHE A 84 4.48 -8.83 0.21
N GLU A 85 5.23 -9.07 -0.84
CA GLU A 85 6.05 -10.28 -0.99
C GLU A 85 7.12 -10.36 0.10
N PHE A 86 7.76 -9.25 0.44
CA PHE A 86 8.76 -9.19 1.50
C PHE A 86 8.16 -9.55 2.87
N GLU A 87 7.09 -8.87 3.29
CA GLU A 87 6.48 -9.08 4.61
C GLU A 87 5.84 -10.47 4.75
N MET A 88 5.16 -10.95 3.69
CA MET A 88 4.55 -12.29 3.70
C MET A 88 5.61 -13.38 3.81
N ASN A 89 6.72 -13.27 3.07
CA ASN A 89 7.82 -14.25 3.14
C ASN A 89 8.51 -14.20 4.51
N LYS A 90 8.77 -13.01 5.05
CA LYS A 90 9.33 -12.83 6.39
C LYS A 90 8.46 -13.50 7.45
N LEU A 91 7.14 -13.28 7.38
CA LEU A 91 6.20 -13.86 8.33
C LEU A 91 6.08 -15.38 8.19
N GLU A 92 6.05 -15.91 6.96
CA GLU A 92 6.05 -17.35 6.67
C GLU A 92 7.32 -18.03 7.20
N GLU A 93 8.50 -17.43 6.99
CA GLU A 93 9.76 -17.96 7.54
C GLU A 93 9.74 -17.99 9.08
N CYS A 94 9.15 -16.99 9.72
CA CYS A 94 8.94 -16.98 11.16
C CYS A 94 7.98 -18.09 11.60
N GLY A 95 6.92 -18.36 10.84
CA GLY A 95 5.98 -19.46 11.07
C GLY A 95 6.64 -20.83 11.02
N VAL A 96 7.50 -21.05 10.02
CA VAL A 96 8.27 -22.29 9.87
C VAL A 96 9.25 -22.51 11.03
N LYS A 97 9.95 -21.47 11.48
CA LYS A 97 10.98 -21.56 12.52
C LYS A 97 10.40 -21.73 13.93
N ASN A 98 9.17 -21.27 14.17
CA ASN A 98 8.55 -21.19 15.50
C ASN A 98 7.38 -22.17 15.67
N VAL A 99 7.62 -23.45 15.45
CA VAL A 99 6.62 -24.52 15.59
C VAL A 99 6.01 -24.62 17.00
N PHE A 100 6.64 -24.03 18.01
CA PHE A 100 6.22 -24.07 19.42
C PHE A 100 5.48 -22.80 19.87
N ARG A 101 5.00 -21.95 18.96
CA ARG A 101 4.18 -20.80 19.37
C ARG A 101 2.84 -21.24 19.92
N GLU A 102 2.35 -20.52 20.92
CA GLU A 102 1.03 -20.74 21.52
C GLU A 102 -0.12 -20.47 20.54
N ARG A 103 0.10 -19.62 19.52
CA ARG A 103 -0.85 -19.34 18.44
C ARG A 103 -0.16 -19.27 17.06
N PRO A 104 -0.86 -19.61 15.98
CA PRO A 104 -0.34 -19.42 14.63
C PRO A 104 -0.19 -17.93 14.31
N LEU A 105 0.84 -17.58 13.50
CA LEU A 105 0.99 -16.23 12.96
C LEU A 105 -0.20 -15.89 12.07
N THR A 106 -0.81 -14.75 12.34
CA THR A 106 -2.05 -14.33 11.71
C THR A 106 -1.80 -13.17 10.76
N VAL A 107 -2.18 -13.31 9.50
CA VAL A 107 -2.25 -12.21 8.54
C VAL A 107 -3.70 -11.86 8.27
N MET A 108 -4.02 -10.57 8.36
CA MET A 108 -5.38 -10.10 8.07
C MET A 108 -5.42 -9.30 6.77
N PHE A 109 -6.43 -9.60 5.94
CA PHE A 109 -6.77 -8.84 4.74
C PHE A 109 -8.10 -8.12 4.97
N MET A 110 -8.06 -6.80 5.10
CA MET A 110 -9.21 -5.94 5.27
C MET A 110 -9.47 -5.10 4.02
N GLY A 111 -10.65 -5.19 3.47
CA GLY A 111 -11.04 -4.47 2.24
C GLY A 111 -11.45 -5.43 1.11
N SER A 112 -11.60 -4.88 -0.10
CA SER A 112 -12.03 -5.62 -1.29
C SER A 112 -13.39 -6.31 -1.13
N SER A 113 -13.77 -7.17 -2.07
CA SER A 113 -15.01 -7.96 -2.01
C SER A 113 -14.75 -9.34 -1.42
N GLU A 114 -15.77 -9.94 -0.82
CA GLU A 114 -15.73 -11.31 -0.30
C GLU A 114 -15.18 -12.31 -1.33
N LYS A 115 -15.61 -12.18 -2.60
CA LYS A 115 -15.13 -13.04 -3.68
C LYS A 115 -13.60 -12.97 -3.88
N VAL A 116 -13.03 -11.76 -3.80
CA VAL A 116 -11.58 -11.56 -3.93
C VAL A 116 -10.87 -12.10 -2.69
N LEU A 117 -11.42 -11.87 -1.50
CA LEU A 117 -10.88 -12.38 -0.25
C LEU A 117 -10.86 -13.91 -0.20
N ASP A 118 -11.91 -14.59 -0.68
CA ASP A 118 -11.95 -16.06 -0.79
C ASP A 118 -10.83 -16.60 -1.68
N LEU A 119 -10.53 -15.91 -2.79
CA LEU A 119 -9.41 -16.28 -3.67
C LEU A 119 -8.06 -16.05 -2.99
N ILE A 120 -7.93 -14.98 -2.22
CA ILE A 120 -6.73 -14.70 -1.40
C ILE A 120 -6.51 -15.83 -0.40
N VAL A 121 -7.54 -16.20 0.37
CA VAL A 121 -7.46 -17.32 1.35
C VAL A 121 -7.02 -18.61 0.69
N LYS A 122 -7.66 -18.99 -0.44
CA LYS A 122 -7.32 -20.21 -1.18
C LYS A 122 -5.88 -20.20 -1.70
N ARG A 123 -5.40 -19.05 -2.15
CA ARG A 123 -4.02 -18.93 -2.64
C ARG A 123 -3.02 -18.89 -1.50
N ALA A 124 -3.31 -18.16 -0.43
CA ALA A 124 -2.44 -18.07 0.73
C ALA A 124 -2.23 -19.44 1.39
N ALA A 125 -3.28 -20.26 1.51
CA ALA A 125 -3.17 -21.63 2.02
C ALA A 125 -2.20 -22.53 1.22
N LYS A 126 -1.93 -22.19 -0.05
CA LYS A 126 -0.97 -22.92 -0.91
C LYS A 126 0.44 -22.32 -0.87
N VAL A 127 0.55 -20.98 -0.78
CA VAL A 127 1.81 -20.25 -0.90
C VAL A 127 2.44 -19.98 0.47
N TYR A 128 1.60 -19.79 1.48
CA TYR A 128 1.97 -19.45 2.86
C TYR A 128 1.25 -20.38 3.86
N PRO A 129 1.51 -21.71 3.83
CA PRO A 129 0.74 -22.71 4.58
C PRO A 129 0.89 -22.61 6.10
N HIS A 130 1.90 -21.90 6.61
CA HIS A 130 2.15 -21.74 8.04
C HIS A 130 1.48 -20.47 8.62
N LEU A 131 0.79 -19.70 7.79
CA LEU A 131 0.08 -18.50 8.22
C LEU A 131 -1.43 -18.75 8.34
N LYS A 132 -2.02 -18.26 9.43
CA LYS A 132 -3.47 -18.15 9.55
C LYS A 132 -3.94 -16.89 8.82
N VAL A 133 -4.84 -17.04 7.84
CA VAL A 133 -5.42 -15.92 7.10
C VAL A 133 -6.78 -15.58 7.68
N VAL A 134 -6.97 -14.30 8.04
CA VAL A 134 -8.24 -13.71 8.47
C VAL A 134 -8.63 -12.66 7.46
N THR A 135 -9.91 -12.54 7.14
CA THR A 135 -10.41 -11.58 6.16
C THR A 135 -11.59 -10.81 6.69
N TYR A 136 -11.72 -9.56 6.24
CA TYR A 136 -12.89 -8.73 6.50
C TYR A 136 -13.23 -7.89 5.26
N SER A 137 -14.45 -8.03 4.75
CA SER A 137 -14.97 -7.24 3.62
C SER A 137 -15.93 -6.17 4.16
N PRO A 138 -15.50 -4.90 4.22
CA PRO A 138 -16.39 -3.82 4.63
C PRO A 138 -17.43 -3.52 3.55
N PRO A 139 -18.56 -2.88 3.89
CA PRO A 139 -19.58 -2.53 2.91
C PRO A 139 -19.00 -1.59 1.83
N TYR A 140 -19.43 -1.80 0.58
CA TYR A 140 -18.98 -0.97 -0.54
C TYR A 140 -19.69 0.37 -0.56
N LYS A 141 -19.14 1.37 0.14
CA LYS A 141 -19.66 2.74 0.27
C LYS A 141 -18.53 3.75 0.03
N PRO A 142 -18.84 4.98 -0.44
CA PRO A 142 -17.84 6.06 -0.53
C PRO A 142 -17.23 6.40 0.85
N GLU A 143 -18.09 6.54 1.86
CA GLU A 143 -17.74 6.81 3.25
C GLU A 143 -18.40 5.77 4.17
N PHE A 144 -17.73 5.42 5.25
CA PHE A 144 -18.22 4.52 6.26
C PHE A 144 -19.02 5.30 7.32
N SER A 145 -20.10 4.72 7.83
CA SER A 145 -20.79 5.23 9.02
C SER A 145 -19.96 4.92 10.28
N GLU A 146 -20.34 5.50 11.42
CA GLU A 146 -19.69 5.19 12.70
C GLU A 146 -19.83 3.70 13.06
N GLU A 147 -20.98 3.09 12.76
CA GLU A 147 -21.20 1.65 12.97
C GLU A 147 -20.30 0.80 12.06
N ASP A 148 -20.14 1.19 10.78
CA ASP A 148 -19.23 0.52 9.86
C ASP A 148 -17.78 0.62 10.37
N ASN A 149 -17.34 1.82 10.79
CA ASN A 149 -16.00 2.05 11.34
C ASN A 149 -15.77 1.20 12.59
N LYS A 150 -16.73 1.22 13.51
CA LYS A 150 -16.64 0.40 14.73
C LYS A 150 -16.53 -1.08 14.40
N ALA A 151 -17.35 -1.59 13.47
CA ALA A 151 -17.31 -3.00 13.09
C ALA A 151 -15.96 -3.40 12.45
N ILE A 152 -15.37 -2.52 11.63
CA ILE A 152 -14.04 -2.74 11.03
C ILE A 152 -12.96 -2.76 12.12
N ILE A 153 -12.97 -1.77 13.02
CA ILE A 153 -11.99 -1.66 14.12
C ILE A 153 -12.10 -2.86 15.05
N ASP A 154 -13.31 -3.21 15.47
CA ASP A 154 -13.57 -4.36 16.33
C ASP A 154 -13.07 -5.67 15.68
N ALA A 155 -13.29 -5.84 14.36
CA ALA A 155 -12.83 -7.02 13.64
C ALA A 155 -11.29 -7.09 13.56
N ILE A 156 -10.62 -5.96 13.34
CA ILE A 156 -9.14 -5.90 13.31
C ILE A 156 -8.58 -6.20 14.69
N ASN A 157 -9.09 -5.55 15.73
CA ASN A 157 -8.63 -5.72 17.10
C ASN A 157 -8.87 -7.15 17.61
N ALA A 158 -10.03 -7.75 17.28
CA ALA A 158 -10.34 -9.13 17.64
C ALA A 158 -9.47 -10.16 16.89
N ALA A 159 -9.02 -9.86 15.68
CA ALA A 159 -8.13 -10.74 14.92
C ALA A 159 -6.71 -10.75 15.47
N ASP A 160 -6.28 -9.69 16.18
CA ASP A 160 -4.92 -9.49 16.72
C ASP A 160 -3.85 -9.95 15.72
N PRO A 161 -3.77 -9.32 14.51
CA PRO A 161 -2.92 -9.79 13.44
C PRO A 161 -1.43 -9.51 13.69
N ASP A 162 -0.57 -10.41 13.20
CA ASP A 162 0.88 -10.20 13.12
C ASP A 162 1.27 -9.42 11.85
N LEU A 163 0.32 -9.25 10.91
CA LEU A 163 0.46 -8.42 9.70
C LEU A 163 -0.92 -8.04 9.19
N LEU A 164 -1.15 -6.75 8.93
CA LEU A 164 -2.43 -6.23 8.44
C LEU A 164 -2.28 -5.61 7.04
N TRP A 165 -3.04 -6.12 6.09
CA TRP A 165 -3.17 -5.54 4.76
C TRP A 165 -4.51 -4.83 4.61
N ILE A 166 -4.46 -3.56 4.16
CA ILE A 166 -5.65 -2.77 3.88
C ILE A 166 -5.77 -2.55 2.39
N GLY A 167 -6.84 -3.11 1.80
CA GLY A 167 -7.06 -3.17 0.36
C GLY A 167 -8.35 -2.48 -0.06
N MET A 168 -8.35 -1.16 -0.03
CA MET A 168 -9.41 -0.32 -0.60
C MET A 168 -8.84 0.55 -1.73
N THR A 169 -9.67 1.34 -2.38
CA THR A 169 -9.19 2.29 -3.39
C THR A 169 -8.58 3.52 -2.70
N ALA A 170 -7.36 3.91 -3.10
CA ALA A 170 -6.78 5.17 -2.67
C ALA A 170 -7.64 6.35 -3.16
N PRO A 171 -7.84 7.41 -2.33
CA PRO A 171 -7.21 7.70 -1.05
C PRO A 171 -7.93 7.14 0.19
N LYS A 172 -9.01 6.36 0.01
CA LYS A 172 -9.86 5.91 1.12
C LYS A 172 -9.09 5.06 2.15
N GLN A 173 -8.27 4.12 1.69
CA GLN A 173 -7.51 3.22 2.58
C GLN A 173 -6.53 3.99 3.48
N GLU A 174 -5.78 4.91 2.92
CA GLU A 174 -4.79 5.69 3.67
C GLU A 174 -5.49 6.63 4.66
N LYS A 175 -6.53 7.34 4.21
CA LYS A 175 -7.31 8.26 5.05
C LYS A 175 -7.98 7.52 6.20
N TRP A 176 -8.64 6.40 5.91
CA TRP A 176 -9.33 5.61 6.93
C TRP A 176 -8.35 5.09 7.98
N THR A 177 -7.25 4.49 7.54
CA THR A 177 -6.26 3.95 8.47
C THR A 177 -5.63 5.04 9.34
N TYR A 178 -5.31 6.19 8.75
CA TYR A 178 -4.74 7.33 9.48
C TYR A 178 -5.74 7.90 10.50
N SER A 179 -7.02 8.08 10.10
CA SER A 179 -8.04 8.65 11.00
C SER A 179 -8.38 7.75 12.19
N HIS A 180 -8.24 6.42 12.04
CA HIS A 180 -8.55 5.46 13.10
C HIS A 180 -7.31 4.80 13.70
N TRP A 181 -6.11 5.38 13.45
CA TRP A 181 -4.85 4.78 13.86
C TRP A 181 -4.78 4.45 15.34
N ASP A 182 -5.20 5.38 16.19
CA ASP A 182 -5.15 5.23 17.64
C ASP A 182 -6.18 4.23 18.18
N GLU A 183 -7.25 3.93 17.42
CA GLU A 183 -8.27 2.97 17.78
C GLU A 183 -7.88 1.51 17.44
N LEU A 184 -6.87 1.34 16.57
CA LEU A 184 -6.34 0.02 16.23
C LEU A 184 -5.39 -0.45 17.32
N ASN A 185 -5.84 -1.37 18.16
CA ASN A 185 -5.02 -1.98 19.22
C ASN A 185 -4.26 -3.20 18.68
N ILE A 186 -3.27 -2.95 17.85
CA ILE A 186 -2.44 -3.94 17.16
C ILE A 186 -0.95 -3.67 17.36
N HIS A 187 -0.11 -4.68 17.16
CA HIS A 187 1.33 -4.60 17.32
C HIS A 187 2.08 -5.10 16.09
N CYS A 188 1.59 -4.77 14.89
CA CYS A 188 2.11 -5.28 13.63
C CYS A 188 2.25 -4.19 12.57
N HIS A 189 2.92 -4.52 11.46
CA HIS A 189 2.95 -3.66 10.29
C HIS A 189 1.58 -3.63 9.61
N VAL A 190 1.20 -2.44 9.14
CA VAL A 190 -0.04 -2.17 8.40
C VAL A 190 0.31 -1.59 7.05
N GLY A 191 0.02 -2.30 5.96
CA GLY A 191 0.28 -1.83 4.60
C GLY A 191 -0.99 -1.48 3.83
N THR A 192 -1.04 -0.27 3.25
CA THR A 192 -2.13 0.20 2.39
C THR A 192 -1.82 -0.13 0.93
N ILE A 193 -2.29 -1.30 0.44
CA ILE A 193 -1.84 -1.88 -0.84
C ILE A 193 -2.97 -2.41 -1.74
N GLY A 194 -4.07 -1.67 -1.87
CA GLY A 194 -5.31 -2.11 -2.52
C GLY A 194 -5.19 -2.94 -3.81
N ALA A 195 -4.37 -2.50 -4.76
CA ALA A 195 -4.20 -3.22 -6.04
C ALA A 195 -3.53 -4.59 -5.90
N VAL A 196 -2.80 -4.83 -4.82
CA VAL A 196 -2.11 -6.10 -4.57
C VAL A 196 -3.11 -7.22 -4.25
N PHE A 197 -4.27 -6.89 -3.68
CA PHE A 197 -5.33 -7.86 -3.44
C PHE A 197 -5.78 -8.53 -4.74
N ASP A 198 -6.03 -7.74 -5.79
CA ASP A 198 -6.43 -8.26 -7.09
C ASP A 198 -5.31 -9.10 -7.75
N PHE A 199 -4.06 -8.65 -7.63
CA PHE A 199 -2.92 -9.41 -8.15
C PHE A 199 -2.71 -10.73 -7.40
N PHE A 200 -2.80 -10.71 -6.08
CA PHE A 200 -2.63 -11.93 -5.29
C PHE A 200 -3.83 -12.86 -5.41
N ALA A 201 -5.06 -12.34 -5.52
CA ALA A 201 -6.23 -13.14 -5.85
C ALA A 201 -6.18 -13.75 -7.27
N GLY A 202 -5.39 -13.17 -8.17
CA GLY A 202 -5.33 -13.58 -9.57
C GLY A 202 -6.49 -13.07 -10.43
N THR A 203 -7.27 -12.11 -9.93
CA THR A 203 -8.37 -11.47 -10.69
C THR A 203 -7.86 -10.46 -11.71
N VAL A 204 -6.67 -9.92 -11.49
CA VAL A 204 -5.96 -9.02 -12.40
C VAL A 204 -4.54 -9.52 -12.61
N GLU A 205 -4.13 -9.62 -13.87
CA GLU A 205 -2.75 -9.97 -14.21
C GLU A 205 -1.81 -8.78 -13.95
N ARG A 206 -0.72 -9.04 -13.25
CA ARG A 206 0.37 -8.09 -13.14
C ARG A 206 1.12 -8.01 -14.48
N ALA A 207 1.66 -6.84 -14.78
CA ALA A 207 2.46 -6.68 -16.00
C ALA A 207 3.62 -7.69 -16.05
N PRO A 208 3.97 -8.24 -17.24
CA PRO A 208 5.12 -9.12 -17.40
C PRO A 208 6.41 -8.49 -16.86
N VAL A 209 7.35 -9.33 -16.40
CA VAL A 209 8.59 -8.89 -15.71
C VAL A 209 9.38 -7.87 -16.54
N TRP A 210 9.39 -8.01 -17.86
CA TRP A 210 10.05 -7.04 -18.75
C TRP A 210 9.49 -5.62 -18.59
N TRP A 211 8.15 -5.46 -18.58
CA TRP A 211 7.49 -4.16 -18.38
C TRP A 211 7.77 -3.59 -16.99
N GLN A 212 7.81 -4.45 -15.97
CA GLN A 212 8.11 -4.05 -14.60
C GLN A 212 9.55 -3.52 -14.48
N ARG A 213 10.54 -4.25 -15.03
CA ARG A 213 11.96 -3.88 -15.00
C ARG A 213 12.25 -2.55 -15.71
N HIS A 214 11.49 -2.23 -16.76
CA HIS A 214 11.64 -0.98 -17.52
C HIS A 214 10.78 0.17 -16.95
N GLY A 215 10.03 -0.04 -15.85
CA GLY A 215 9.15 0.96 -15.26
C GLY A 215 7.93 1.30 -16.12
N LEU A 216 7.53 0.39 -17.02
CA LEU A 216 6.43 0.54 -17.98
C LEU A 216 5.15 -0.19 -17.53
N GLU A 217 5.06 -0.63 -16.27
CA GLU A 217 3.86 -1.29 -15.73
C GLU A 217 2.59 -0.43 -15.89
N TRP A 218 2.71 0.88 -15.71
CA TRP A 218 1.62 1.82 -15.94
C TRP A 218 1.12 1.83 -17.40
N LEU A 219 2.02 1.68 -18.37
CA LEU A 219 1.67 1.63 -19.79
C LEU A 219 0.97 0.31 -20.14
N TYR A 220 1.47 -0.81 -19.59
CA TYR A 220 0.81 -2.10 -19.74
C TYR A 220 -0.63 -2.05 -19.21
N ARG A 221 -0.85 -1.48 -18.02
CA ARG A 221 -2.19 -1.31 -17.43
C ARG A 221 -3.07 -0.37 -18.27
N LEU A 222 -2.49 0.70 -18.83
CA LEU A 222 -3.21 1.59 -19.74
C LEU A 222 -3.69 0.86 -21.00
N LEU A 223 -2.86 -0.01 -21.57
CA LEU A 223 -3.23 -0.80 -22.76
C LEU A 223 -4.29 -1.86 -22.44
N LYS A 224 -4.25 -2.47 -21.25
CA LYS A 224 -5.26 -3.46 -20.82
C LYS A 224 -6.61 -2.82 -20.47
N GLU A 225 -6.59 -1.65 -19.82
CA GLU A 225 -7.78 -0.97 -19.30
C GLU A 225 -7.82 0.51 -19.70
N PRO A 226 -7.85 0.86 -21.01
CA PRO A 226 -7.65 2.23 -21.48
C PRO A 226 -8.72 3.19 -20.93
N LYS A 227 -10.01 2.78 -20.93
CA LYS A 227 -11.12 3.61 -20.45
C LYS A 227 -10.99 4.02 -18.98
N ARG A 228 -10.45 3.13 -18.13
CA ARG A 228 -10.27 3.38 -16.68
C ARG A 228 -8.98 4.14 -16.39
N MET A 229 -7.90 3.88 -17.16
CA MET A 229 -6.54 4.31 -16.81
C MET A 229 -6.06 5.56 -17.55
N TRP A 230 -6.67 5.99 -18.65
CA TRP A 230 -6.16 7.12 -19.44
C TRP A 230 -6.09 8.43 -18.65
N ARG A 231 -7.16 8.77 -17.90
CA ARG A 231 -7.15 10.00 -17.06
C ARG A 231 -6.05 9.94 -16.01
N ARG A 232 -5.91 8.78 -15.37
CA ARG A 232 -4.91 8.57 -14.32
C ARG A 232 -3.48 8.67 -14.85
N TYR A 233 -3.20 8.05 -16.00
CA TYR A 233 -1.83 7.94 -16.51
C TYR A 233 -1.46 9.02 -17.51
N ILE A 234 -2.32 9.41 -18.42
CA ILE A 234 -1.98 10.46 -19.39
C ILE A 234 -2.10 11.83 -18.74
N ILE A 235 -3.30 12.20 -18.26
CA ILE A 235 -3.51 13.50 -17.63
C ILE A 235 -2.77 13.59 -16.29
N GLY A 236 -2.85 12.54 -15.48
CA GLY A 236 -2.23 12.52 -14.15
C GLY A 236 -0.71 12.62 -14.19
N ASN A 237 -0.02 11.93 -15.11
CA ASN A 237 1.43 12.03 -15.23
C ASN A 237 1.86 13.39 -15.78
N ALA A 238 1.11 13.97 -16.74
CA ALA A 238 1.38 15.32 -17.23
C ALA A 238 1.23 16.35 -16.11
N LEU A 239 0.14 16.26 -15.33
CA LEU A 239 -0.08 17.14 -14.18
C LEU A 239 1.01 16.98 -13.11
N PHE A 240 1.43 15.74 -12.83
CA PHE A 240 2.54 15.46 -11.91
C PHE A 240 3.83 16.16 -12.37
N LEU A 241 4.20 15.99 -13.64
CA LEU A 241 5.39 16.64 -14.20
C LEU A 241 5.32 18.16 -14.11
N LEU A 242 4.18 18.76 -14.46
CA LEU A 242 3.98 20.21 -14.32
C LEU A 242 4.12 20.68 -12.87
N ASN A 243 3.53 19.96 -11.91
CA ASN A 243 3.65 20.28 -10.51
C ASN A 243 5.10 20.17 -10.03
N VAL A 244 5.83 19.13 -10.43
CA VAL A 244 7.25 18.96 -10.08
C VAL A 244 8.10 20.08 -10.67
N ILE A 245 7.86 20.46 -11.94
CA ILE A 245 8.62 21.52 -12.60
C ILE A 245 8.39 22.89 -11.97
N PHE A 246 7.13 23.26 -11.74
CA PHE A 246 6.77 24.63 -11.38
C PHE A 246 6.57 24.89 -9.89
N ARG A 247 6.39 23.84 -9.08
CA ARG A 247 6.02 24.02 -7.66
C ARG A 247 6.97 23.38 -6.66
N GLU A 248 7.76 22.40 -7.10
CA GLU A 248 8.71 21.72 -6.20
C GLU A 248 10.12 22.35 -6.27
N ARG A 249 10.42 23.07 -7.32
CA ARG A 249 11.75 23.71 -7.51
C ARG A 249 11.94 24.97 -6.69
N TRP A 250 10.85 25.62 -6.31
CA TRP A 250 10.84 26.87 -5.56
C TRP A 250 10.22 26.62 -4.18
#